data_3eb018c0170e6c70af61a7d590dfd838
#
_entry.id   3eb018c0170e6c70af61a7d590dfd838
#
_cell.length_a   1.000
_cell.length_b   1.000
_cell.length_c   1.000
_cell.angle_alpha   90.00
_cell.angle_beta   90.00
_cell.angle_gamma   90.00
#
_symmetry.space_group_name_H-M   'P 1'
#
loop_
_entity.id
_entity.type
_entity.pdbx_description
1 polymer ?
#
loop_
_entity_poly.entity_id
_entity_poly.type
_entity_poly.pdbx_seq_one_letter_code
_entity_poly.pdbx_strand_id
1 'polypeptide(L)'
;MNTTTLIGLASVVISAGPIVFAAIGETFAERSGIINLSLNGTIILTAMTAFAVAYSTNSLVLGCLAAMLIGGFMALIIAFSSIALKQSQVAIGFILTLMNASLAYFLGNSFVGLNGPQIRTFELPLLSRIPVIGVLFFQADVLTYISYIFIIFAWIWIYRTQSGLILQGLGERPAAAFERGVNVHRLRYLYTIFGGSFVGLAGAVYSLSVKPGWMGTISGLDGFGWVALAITIFGGWNPLRAAFGCYLFSLLQWLGLVLQPSLPGIPSQVLQVAPFPIMILTLLFVNIGDTEWVKRVLAGLPGPTRRIASRILRSLRAKPPSGLGIPFEQE
;
A
#
# COMPACT_ATOMS: atom_id res chain seq x y z
N MET A 1 3.99 6.27 30.56
CA MET A 1 4.36 6.65 29.19
C MET A 1 4.03 8.13 29.06
N ASN A 2 4.95 8.97 28.61
CA ASN A 2 4.69 10.41 28.50
C ASN A 2 3.61 10.67 27.44
N THR A 3 2.74 11.65 27.67
CA THR A 3 1.67 12.05 26.74
C THR A 3 2.22 12.35 25.32
N THR A 4 3.40 12.96 25.24
CA THR A 4 4.10 13.27 23.98
C THR A 4 4.44 12.01 23.18
N THR A 5 4.92 10.94 23.83
CA THR A 5 5.20 9.66 23.15
C THR A 5 3.94 8.93 22.69
N LEU A 6 2.85 9.05 23.46
CA LEU A 6 1.55 8.49 23.04
C LEU A 6 0.99 9.18 21.79
N ILE A 7 1.03 10.51 21.76
CA ILE A 7 0.61 11.29 20.58
C ILE A 7 1.49 10.96 19.36
N GLY A 8 2.80 10.84 19.58
CA GLY A 8 3.72 10.42 18.52
C GLY A 8 3.41 9.03 17.95
N LEU A 9 3.10 8.07 18.81
CA LEU A 9 2.67 6.74 18.38
C LEU A 9 1.30 6.75 17.68
N ALA A 10 0.38 7.62 18.09
CA ALA A 10 -0.88 7.81 17.38
C ALA A 10 -0.67 8.35 15.94
N SER A 11 0.31 9.26 15.75
CA SER A 11 0.66 9.77 14.42
C SER A 11 1.21 8.68 13.49
N VAL A 12 1.87 7.64 14.04
CA VAL A 12 2.31 6.47 13.25
C VAL A 12 1.13 5.77 12.59
N VAL A 13 0.03 5.62 13.32
CA VAL A 13 -1.16 4.94 12.81
C VAL A 13 -1.81 5.73 11.68
N ILE A 14 -1.93 7.04 11.83
CA ILE A 14 -2.48 7.94 10.80
C ILE A 14 -1.57 7.94 9.57
N SER A 15 -0.25 8.06 9.77
CA SER A 15 0.73 8.09 8.68
C SER A 15 0.83 6.78 7.89
N ALA A 16 0.43 5.64 8.47
CA ALA A 16 0.36 4.37 7.78
C ALA A 16 -0.81 4.30 6.77
N GLY A 17 -1.87 5.09 6.97
CA GLY A 17 -3.11 5.04 6.18
C GLY A 17 -2.89 5.06 4.66
N PRO A 18 -2.15 6.02 4.08
CA PRO A 18 -1.86 6.06 2.65
C PRO A 18 -1.21 4.77 2.14
N ILE A 19 -0.20 4.27 2.87
CA ILE A 19 0.55 3.08 2.46
C ILE A 19 -0.34 1.84 2.54
N VAL A 20 -1.23 1.76 3.54
CA VAL A 20 -2.20 0.66 3.70
C VAL A 20 -3.13 0.60 2.49
N PHE A 21 -3.73 1.72 2.08
CA PHE A 21 -4.60 1.74 0.90
C PHE A 21 -3.85 1.36 -0.37
N ALA A 22 -2.63 1.86 -0.56
CA ALA A 22 -1.82 1.54 -1.72
C ALA A 22 -1.41 0.06 -1.76
N ALA A 23 -0.85 -0.47 -0.66
CA ALA A 23 -0.36 -1.84 -0.61
C ALA A 23 -1.49 -2.89 -0.71
N ILE A 24 -2.63 -2.64 -0.07
CA ILE A 24 -3.79 -3.55 -0.19
C ILE A 24 -4.44 -3.42 -1.57
N GLY A 25 -4.56 -2.21 -2.12
CA GLY A 25 -5.02 -2.00 -3.48
C GLY A 25 -4.17 -2.78 -4.49
N GLU A 26 -2.84 -2.66 -4.37
CA GLU A 26 -1.91 -3.40 -5.23
C GLU A 26 -1.99 -4.92 -5.00
N THR A 27 -2.26 -5.37 -3.79
CA THR A 27 -2.50 -6.81 -3.52
C THR A 27 -3.64 -7.37 -4.39
N PHE A 28 -4.70 -6.62 -4.66
CA PHE A 28 -5.77 -7.04 -5.56
C PHE A 28 -5.32 -7.08 -7.02
N ALA A 29 -4.57 -6.09 -7.48
CA ALA A 29 -4.06 -6.02 -8.85
C ALA A 29 -3.10 -7.19 -9.12
N GLU A 30 -2.07 -7.36 -8.28
CA GLU A 30 -1.06 -8.40 -8.46
C GLU A 30 -1.62 -9.81 -8.26
N ARG A 31 -2.59 -10.00 -7.36
CA ARG A 31 -3.29 -11.29 -7.25
C ARG A 31 -4.14 -11.63 -8.46
N SER A 32 -4.53 -10.65 -9.27
CA SER A 32 -5.18 -10.90 -10.57
C SER A 32 -4.20 -11.28 -11.68
N GLY A 33 -2.89 -11.11 -11.44
CA GLY A 33 -1.81 -11.38 -12.38
C GLY A 33 -1.27 -10.14 -13.11
N ILE A 34 -1.67 -8.92 -12.71
CA ILE A 34 -1.20 -7.66 -13.31
C ILE A 34 -0.29 -6.93 -12.31
N ILE A 35 0.93 -6.63 -12.74
CA ILE A 35 1.90 -5.82 -11.98
C ILE A 35 1.68 -4.34 -12.30
N ASN A 36 1.52 -3.52 -11.28
CA ASN A 36 1.34 -2.09 -11.43
C ASN A 36 2.54 -1.31 -10.88
N LEU A 37 3.55 -1.07 -11.69
CA LEU A 37 4.70 -0.25 -11.31
C LEU A 37 4.44 1.27 -11.39
N SER A 38 3.23 1.71 -11.72
CA SER A 38 2.91 3.13 -11.75
C SER A 38 2.56 3.74 -10.38
N LEU A 39 2.54 2.93 -9.31
CA LEU A 39 2.08 3.34 -7.98
C LEU A 39 2.66 4.66 -7.51
N ASN A 40 3.98 4.82 -7.62
CA ASN A 40 4.65 6.00 -7.09
C ASN A 40 4.15 7.28 -7.76
N GLY A 41 4.16 7.32 -9.09
CA GLY A 41 3.66 8.47 -9.84
C GLY A 41 2.14 8.65 -9.69
N THR A 42 1.39 7.56 -9.60
CA THR A 42 -0.07 7.60 -9.43
C THR A 42 -0.44 8.19 -8.07
N ILE A 43 0.23 7.83 -6.98
CA ILE A 43 -0.01 8.42 -5.65
C ILE A 43 0.28 9.93 -5.67
N ILE A 44 1.37 10.36 -6.31
CA ILE A 44 1.72 11.79 -6.43
C ILE A 44 0.64 12.53 -7.22
N LEU A 45 0.23 12.00 -8.37
CA LEU A 45 -0.81 12.61 -9.21
C LEU A 45 -2.16 12.70 -8.49
N THR A 46 -2.54 11.64 -7.81
CA THR A 46 -3.83 11.57 -7.11
C THR A 46 -3.85 12.40 -5.84
N ALA A 47 -2.71 12.57 -5.16
CA ALA A 47 -2.58 13.50 -4.04
C ALA A 47 -2.79 14.95 -4.49
N MET A 48 -2.16 15.34 -5.60
CA MET A 48 -2.37 16.65 -6.22
C MET A 48 -3.83 16.84 -6.64
N THR A 49 -4.40 15.85 -7.35
CA THR A 49 -5.78 15.92 -7.85
C THR A 49 -6.79 16.01 -6.70
N ALA A 50 -6.61 15.20 -5.64
CA ALA A 50 -7.47 15.24 -4.46
C ALA A 50 -7.48 16.62 -3.83
N PHE A 51 -6.30 17.20 -3.62
CA PHE A 51 -6.18 18.54 -3.05
C PHE A 51 -6.77 19.60 -3.96
N ALA A 52 -6.46 19.60 -5.26
CA ALA A 52 -6.96 20.57 -6.23
C ALA A 52 -8.48 20.55 -6.33
N VAL A 53 -9.09 19.37 -6.41
CA VAL A 53 -10.55 19.22 -6.47
C VAL A 53 -11.20 19.61 -5.14
N ALA A 54 -10.64 19.17 -4.00
CA ALA A 54 -11.17 19.54 -2.70
C ALA A 54 -11.10 21.05 -2.46
N TYR A 55 -10.01 21.69 -2.87
CA TYR A 55 -9.85 23.15 -2.80
C TYR A 55 -10.84 23.88 -3.68
N SER A 56 -11.02 23.48 -4.93
CA SER A 56 -11.88 24.16 -5.90
C SER A 56 -13.37 23.96 -5.60
N THR A 57 -13.76 22.79 -5.06
CA THR A 57 -15.17 22.45 -4.79
C THR A 57 -15.56 22.63 -3.32
N ASN A 58 -14.60 22.89 -2.45
CA ASN A 58 -14.74 22.90 -0.99
C ASN A 58 -15.35 21.59 -0.44
N SER A 59 -15.09 20.47 -1.12
CA SER A 59 -15.63 19.15 -0.79
C SER A 59 -14.54 18.09 -0.73
N LEU A 60 -14.28 17.57 0.47
CA LEU A 60 -13.34 16.49 0.70
C LEU A 60 -13.75 15.19 0.00
N VAL A 61 -15.06 14.92 -0.05
CA VAL A 61 -15.59 13.70 -0.70
C VAL A 61 -15.31 13.72 -2.20
N LEU A 62 -15.55 14.86 -2.86
CA LEU A 62 -15.24 14.99 -4.29
C LEU A 62 -13.74 14.88 -4.56
N GLY A 63 -12.90 15.42 -3.69
CA GLY A 63 -11.45 15.24 -3.76
C GLY A 63 -11.04 13.76 -3.71
N CYS A 64 -11.57 13.00 -2.74
CA CYS A 64 -11.31 11.55 -2.63
C CYS A 64 -11.83 10.78 -3.85
N LEU A 65 -13.05 11.07 -4.32
CA LEU A 65 -13.62 10.41 -5.50
C LEU A 65 -12.81 10.70 -6.77
N ALA A 66 -12.40 11.94 -6.98
CA ALA A 66 -11.55 12.31 -8.11
C ALA A 66 -10.22 11.56 -8.10
N ALA A 67 -9.58 11.45 -6.93
CA ALA A 67 -8.36 10.68 -6.76
C ALA A 67 -8.56 9.19 -7.07
N MET A 68 -9.66 8.59 -6.58
CA MET A 68 -10.00 7.19 -6.88
C MET A 68 -10.23 6.97 -8.37
N LEU A 69 -10.93 7.88 -9.04
CA LEU A 69 -11.17 7.80 -10.49
C LEU A 69 -9.87 7.90 -11.30
N ILE A 70 -9.00 8.84 -10.97
CA ILE A 70 -7.68 8.98 -11.62
C ILE A 70 -6.82 7.74 -11.36
N GLY A 71 -6.76 7.25 -10.12
CA GLY A 71 -6.01 6.04 -9.79
C GLY A 71 -6.52 4.80 -10.54
N GLY A 72 -7.84 4.63 -10.61
CA GLY A 72 -8.49 3.57 -11.40
C GLY A 72 -8.24 3.72 -12.91
N PHE A 73 -8.23 4.95 -13.42
CA PHE A 73 -7.92 5.22 -14.83
C PHE A 73 -6.46 4.90 -15.18
N MET A 74 -5.50 5.24 -14.33
CA MET A 74 -4.08 4.86 -14.52
C MET A 74 -3.90 3.34 -14.52
N ALA A 75 -4.58 2.65 -13.62
CA ALA A 75 -4.58 1.19 -13.57
C ALA A 75 -5.28 0.56 -14.80
N LEU A 76 -6.34 1.19 -15.33
CA LEU A 76 -6.96 0.78 -16.58
C LEU A 76 -5.98 0.86 -17.75
N ILE A 77 -5.17 1.91 -17.86
CA ILE A 77 -4.14 2.04 -18.90
C ILE A 77 -3.16 0.88 -18.83
N ILE A 78 -2.68 0.50 -17.64
CA ILE A 78 -1.79 -0.65 -17.47
C ILE A 78 -2.48 -1.95 -17.89
N ALA A 79 -3.69 -2.18 -17.39
CA ALA A 79 -4.45 -3.37 -17.73
C ALA A 79 -4.72 -3.46 -19.24
N PHE A 80 -5.10 -2.36 -19.89
CA PHE A 80 -5.33 -2.29 -21.31
C PHE A 80 -4.04 -2.58 -22.11
N SER A 81 -2.95 -1.93 -21.74
CA SER A 81 -1.66 -2.13 -22.39
C SER A 81 -1.15 -3.57 -22.27
N SER A 82 -1.35 -4.17 -21.10
CA SER A 82 -0.93 -5.55 -20.83
C SER A 82 -1.84 -6.60 -21.48
N ILE A 83 -3.16 -6.43 -21.39
CA ILE A 83 -4.13 -7.45 -21.83
C ILE A 83 -4.43 -7.32 -23.31
N ALA A 84 -4.76 -6.10 -23.80
CA ALA A 84 -5.16 -5.88 -25.19
C ALA A 84 -3.96 -5.69 -26.12
N LEU A 85 -2.96 -4.90 -25.69
CA LEU A 85 -1.78 -4.61 -26.54
C LEU A 85 -0.61 -5.56 -26.28
N LYS A 86 -0.71 -6.47 -25.30
CA LYS A 86 0.31 -7.46 -24.93
C LYS A 86 1.70 -6.85 -24.66
N GLN A 87 1.73 -5.59 -24.16
CA GLN A 87 2.96 -4.88 -23.86
C GLN A 87 3.49 -5.25 -22.48
N SER A 88 4.79 -4.99 -22.25
CA SER A 88 5.42 -5.21 -20.95
C SER A 88 4.80 -4.33 -19.87
N GLN A 89 4.20 -4.95 -18.85
CA GLN A 89 3.59 -4.28 -17.69
C GLN A 89 4.62 -3.40 -16.96
N VAL A 90 5.85 -3.92 -16.84
CA VAL A 90 6.97 -3.24 -16.18
C VAL A 90 7.34 -1.95 -16.92
N ALA A 91 7.49 -2.02 -18.25
CA ALA A 91 7.85 -0.85 -19.05
C ALA A 91 6.77 0.23 -19.02
N ILE A 92 5.51 -0.14 -19.24
CA ILE A 92 4.36 0.78 -19.21
C ILE A 92 4.20 1.39 -17.79
N GLY A 93 4.28 0.59 -16.74
CA GLY A 93 4.17 1.06 -15.36
C GLY A 93 5.25 2.07 -15.01
N PHE A 94 6.49 1.84 -15.44
CA PHE A 94 7.60 2.75 -15.18
C PHE A 94 7.44 4.09 -15.95
N ILE A 95 7.04 4.04 -17.21
CA ILE A 95 6.72 5.24 -18.01
C ILE A 95 5.61 6.05 -17.35
N LEU A 96 4.52 5.38 -16.92
CA LEU A 96 3.41 6.03 -16.24
C LEU A 96 3.84 6.64 -14.89
N THR A 97 4.75 6.01 -14.15
CA THR A 97 5.29 6.60 -12.91
C THR A 97 5.94 7.96 -13.18
N LEU A 98 6.81 8.04 -14.17
CA LEU A 98 7.52 9.29 -14.51
C LEU A 98 6.55 10.34 -15.07
N MET A 99 5.67 9.91 -15.96
CA MET A 99 4.67 10.80 -16.57
C MET A 99 3.71 11.38 -15.52
N ASN A 100 3.16 10.53 -14.64
CA ASN A 100 2.21 10.94 -13.62
C ASN A 100 2.84 11.90 -12.61
N ALA A 101 4.07 11.65 -12.18
CA ALA A 101 4.79 12.54 -11.26
C ALA A 101 5.03 13.91 -11.92
N SER A 102 5.53 13.93 -13.15
CA SER A 102 5.77 15.18 -13.91
C SER A 102 4.48 15.94 -14.14
N LEU A 103 3.40 15.24 -14.50
CA LEU A 103 2.08 15.81 -14.71
C LEU A 103 1.53 16.43 -13.41
N ALA A 104 1.69 15.75 -12.28
CA ALA A 104 1.26 16.26 -10.98
C ALA A 104 2.00 17.55 -10.61
N TYR A 105 3.31 17.61 -10.82
CA TYR A 105 4.09 18.80 -10.53
C TYR A 105 3.73 19.97 -11.46
N PHE A 106 3.50 19.69 -12.72
CA PHE A 106 3.10 20.70 -13.70
C PHE A 106 1.70 21.27 -13.41
N LEU A 107 0.68 20.41 -13.34
CA LEU A 107 -0.70 20.84 -13.10
C LEU A 107 -0.92 21.38 -11.68
N GLY A 108 -0.19 20.84 -10.72
CA GLY A 108 -0.30 21.22 -9.32
C GLY A 108 0.43 22.52 -8.96
N ASN A 109 1.21 23.11 -9.87
CA ASN A 109 2.01 24.30 -9.57
C ASN A 109 1.16 25.47 -9.03
N SER A 110 -0.05 25.66 -9.54
CA SER A 110 -0.98 26.71 -9.08
C SER A 110 -1.57 26.46 -7.68
N PHE A 111 -1.41 25.27 -7.14
CA PHE A 111 -1.95 24.87 -5.83
C PHE A 111 -0.87 24.76 -4.75
N VAL A 112 0.40 25.00 -5.10
CA VAL A 112 1.52 24.86 -4.15
C VAL A 112 1.41 25.86 -3.02
N GLY A 113 1.43 25.38 -1.79
CA GLY A 113 1.42 26.18 -0.58
C GLY A 113 0.07 26.82 -0.23
N LEU A 114 -1.00 26.49 -0.96
CA LEU A 114 -2.33 26.98 -0.61
C LEU A 114 -2.90 26.24 0.60
N ASN A 115 -3.58 26.97 1.48
CA ASN A 115 -4.34 26.39 2.57
C ASN A 115 -5.70 25.92 2.04
N GLY A 116 -5.98 24.64 2.16
CA GLY A 116 -7.23 24.04 1.69
C GLY A 116 -7.97 23.24 2.76
N PRO A 117 -9.11 22.63 2.38
CA PRO A 117 -9.86 21.79 3.28
C PRO A 117 -9.05 20.58 3.70
N GLN A 118 -9.16 20.22 4.98
CA GLN A 118 -8.47 19.07 5.55
C GLN A 118 -9.44 18.19 6.32
N ILE A 119 -9.16 16.90 6.35
CA ILE A 119 -9.94 15.94 7.14
C ILE A 119 -9.51 16.09 8.59
N ARG A 120 -10.46 16.46 9.45
CA ARG A 120 -10.22 16.62 10.88
C ARG A 120 -10.24 15.26 11.57
N THR A 121 -9.50 15.17 12.67
CA THR A 121 -9.59 14.03 13.58
C THR A 121 -10.99 13.95 14.18
N PHE A 122 -11.50 12.74 14.27
CA PHE A 122 -12.80 12.42 14.85
C PHE A 122 -12.60 11.40 15.97
N GLU A 123 -12.78 11.85 17.22
CA GLU A 123 -12.68 10.95 18.36
C GLU A 123 -13.92 10.07 18.46
N LEU A 124 -13.73 8.75 18.45
CA LEU A 124 -14.84 7.82 18.67
C LEU A 124 -15.28 7.85 20.12
N PRO A 125 -16.53 8.32 20.41
CA PRO A 125 -17.04 8.36 21.79
C PRO A 125 -16.98 6.96 22.42
N LEU A 126 -16.66 6.86 23.69
CA LEU A 126 -16.48 5.63 24.45
C LEU A 126 -15.12 4.93 24.24
N LEU A 127 -14.69 4.69 23.00
CA LEU A 127 -13.44 3.97 22.68
C LEU A 127 -12.20 4.85 22.88
N SER A 128 -12.32 6.16 22.64
CA SER A 128 -11.24 7.12 22.91
C SER A 128 -10.86 7.26 24.39
N ARG A 129 -11.76 6.85 25.31
CA ARG A 129 -11.52 6.91 26.77
C ARG A 129 -10.69 5.75 27.29
N ILE A 130 -10.44 4.70 26.52
CA ILE A 130 -9.61 3.57 26.93
C ILE A 130 -8.16 4.05 27.05
N PRO A 131 -7.52 3.93 28.24
CA PRO A 131 -6.15 4.40 28.42
C PRO A 131 -5.22 3.69 27.43
N VAL A 132 -4.30 4.44 26.79
CA VAL A 132 -3.33 4.03 25.77
C VAL A 132 -3.97 3.63 24.45
N ILE A 133 -4.83 2.62 24.40
CA ILE A 133 -5.45 2.09 23.16
C ILE A 133 -6.37 3.15 22.53
N GLY A 134 -7.10 3.92 23.36
CA GLY A 134 -7.98 4.99 22.89
C GLY A 134 -7.23 6.06 22.10
N VAL A 135 -6.12 6.52 22.66
CA VAL A 135 -5.29 7.54 22.00
C VAL A 135 -4.63 7.01 20.73
N LEU A 136 -4.18 5.75 20.74
CA LEU A 136 -3.43 5.16 19.63
C LEU A 136 -4.32 4.88 18.40
N PHE A 137 -5.54 4.37 18.60
CA PHE A 137 -6.35 3.85 17.51
C PHE A 137 -7.68 4.56 17.30
N PHE A 138 -8.19 5.29 18.30
CA PHE A 138 -9.53 5.85 18.27
C PHE A 138 -9.59 7.39 18.37
N GLN A 139 -8.45 8.06 18.17
CA GLN A 139 -8.32 9.51 18.00
C GLN A 139 -7.68 9.81 16.62
N ALA A 140 -8.25 9.23 15.58
CA ALA A 140 -7.74 9.36 14.22
C ALA A 140 -8.79 10.05 13.33
N ASP A 141 -8.48 10.21 12.06
CA ASP A 141 -9.40 10.70 11.06
C ASP A 141 -10.28 9.58 10.48
N VAL A 142 -11.36 9.95 9.79
CA VAL A 142 -12.33 9.00 9.21
C VAL A 142 -11.67 8.05 8.20
N LEU A 143 -10.69 8.52 7.41
CA LEU A 143 -10.02 7.67 6.42
C LEU A 143 -9.12 6.62 7.09
N THR A 144 -8.52 6.96 8.21
CA THR A 144 -7.78 5.98 9.04
C THR A 144 -8.72 4.87 9.53
N TYR A 145 -9.94 5.19 10.00
CA TYR A 145 -10.92 4.15 10.38
C TYR A 145 -11.37 3.32 9.18
N ILE A 146 -11.57 3.94 8.02
CA ILE A 146 -11.87 3.22 6.78
C ILE A 146 -10.71 2.26 6.42
N SER A 147 -9.46 2.64 6.67
CA SER A 147 -8.31 1.75 6.42
C SER A 147 -8.35 0.47 7.27
N TYR A 148 -8.80 0.54 8.53
CA TYR A 148 -8.98 -0.65 9.39
C TYR A 148 -10.03 -1.59 8.81
N ILE A 149 -11.18 -1.02 8.42
CA ILE A 149 -12.26 -1.78 7.79
C ILE A 149 -11.77 -2.40 6.47
N PHE A 150 -11.00 -1.65 5.68
CA PHE A 150 -10.48 -2.10 4.40
C PHE A 150 -9.48 -3.26 4.55
N ILE A 151 -8.62 -3.26 5.57
CA ILE A 151 -7.73 -4.38 5.89
C ILE A 151 -8.53 -5.66 6.13
N ILE A 152 -9.55 -5.57 7.00
CA ILE A 152 -10.40 -6.71 7.37
C ILE A 152 -11.22 -7.18 6.16
N PHE A 153 -11.84 -6.24 5.45
CA PHE A 153 -12.61 -6.51 4.24
C PHE A 153 -11.76 -7.23 3.18
N ALA A 154 -10.56 -6.73 2.88
CA ALA A 154 -9.67 -7.32 1.89
C ALA A 154 -9.26 -8.74 2.29
N TRP A 155 -8.97 -8.97 3.57
CA TRP A 155 -8.64 -10.31 4.05
C TRP A 155 -9.82 -11.28 3.92
N ILE A 156 -11.03 -10.88 4.36
CA ILE A 156 -12.25 -11.69 4.24
C ILE A 156 -12.53 -11.96 2.76
N TRP A 157 -12.48 -10.90 1.92
CA TRP A 157 -12.74 -11.02 0.49
C TRP A 157 -11.83 -12.05 -0.17
N ILE A 158 -10.52 -11.93 0.02
CA ILE A 158 -9.54 -12.79 -0.64
C ILE A 158 -9.60 -14.23 -0.14
N TYR A 159 -9.79 -14.45 1.18
CA TYR A 159 -9.63 -15.79 1.76
C TYR A 159 -10.93 -16.48 2.16
N ARG A 160 -12.06 -15.77 2.19
CA ARG A 160 -13.33 -16.30 2.69
C ARG A 160 -14.48 -16.23 1.70
N THR A 161 -14.27 -15.66 0.49
CA THR A 161 -15.33 -15.54 -0.52
C THR A 161 -15.01 -16.34 -1.77
N GLN A 162 -16.05 -16.71 -2.54
CA GLN A 162 -15.89 -17.36 -3.85
C GLN A 162 -15.17 -16.44 -4.85
N SER A 163 -15.48 -15.14 -4.83
CA SER A 163 -14.79 -14.13 -5.67
C SER A 163 -13.29 -14.06 -5.37
N GLY A 164 -12.92 -14.18 -4.09
CA GLY A 164 -11.51 -14.23 -3.68
C GLY A 164 -10.81 -15.52 -4.12
N LEU A 165 -11.52 -16.65 -4.11
CA LEU A 165 -10.97 -17.90 -4.65
C LEU A 165 -10.74 -17.80 -6.17
N ILE A 166 -11.66 -17.19 -6.89
CA ILE A 166 -11.51 -16.92 -8.32
C ILE A 166 -10.32 -15.98 -8.55
N LEU A 167 -10.19 -14.90 -7.77
CA LEU A 167 -9.05 -13.97 -7.85
C LEU A 167 -7.70 -14.70 -7.66
N GLN A 168 -7.60 -15.60 -6.68
CA GLN A 168 -6.40 -16.42 -6.49
C GLN A 168 -6.16 -17.35 -7.70
N GLY A 169 -7.21 -17.95 -8.26
CA GLY A 169 -7.14 -18.76 -9.48
C GLY A 169 -6.64 -18.00 -10.70
N LEU A 170 -7.05 -16.73 -10.85
CA LEU A 170 -6.60 -15.84 -11.94
C LEU A 170 -5.09 -15.57 -11.89
N GLY A 171 -4.54 -15.42 -10.68
CA GLY A 171 -3.11 -15.19 -10.50
C GLY A 171 -2.26 -16.45 -10.54
N GLU A 172 -2.79 -17.59 -10.06
CA GLU A 172 -2.02 -18.84 -9.99
C GLU A 172 -2.08 -19.65 -11.29
N ARG A 173 -3.27 -19.84 -11.86
CA ARG A 173 -3.52 -20.67 -13.05
C ARG A 173 -4.64 -20.07 -13.90
N PRO A 174 -4.39 -19.02 -14.69
CA PRO A 174 -5.42 -18.37 -15.47
C PRO A 174 -6.08 -19.31 -16.50
N ALA A 175 -5.34 -20.24 -17.10
CA ALA A 175 -5.88 -21.24 -18.01
C ALA A 175 -6.93 -22.14 -17.32
N ALA A 176 -6.62 -22.67 -16.15
CA ALA A 176 -7.56 -23.49 -15.39
C ALA A 176 -8.81 -22.71 -14.92
N ALA A 177 -8.68 -21.41 -14.66
CA ALA A 177 -9.81 -20.55 -14.37
C ALA A 177 -10.69 -20.34 -15.60
N PHE A 178 -10.10 -20.19 -16.78
CA PHE A 178 -10.81 -20.06 -18.05
C PHE A 178 -11.58 -21.34 -18.40
N GLU A 179 -10.97 -22.52 -18.28
CA GLU A 179 -11.64 -23.83 -18.51
C GLU A 179 -12.88 -24.03 -17.60
N ARG A 180 -12.90 -23.38 -16.45
CA ARG A 180 -14.07 -23.37 -15.54
C ARG A 180 -15.10 -22.28 -15.87
N GLY A 181 -14.98 -21.62 -17.05
CA GLY A 181 -15.93 -20.61 -17.52
C GLY A 181 -15.70 -19.21 -16.94
N VAL A 182 -14.55 -18.97 -16.29
CA VAL A 182 -14.23 -17.64 -15.76
C VAL A 182 -13.69 -16.74 -16.87
N ASN A 183 -14.26 -15.55 -17.04
CA ASN A 183 -13.73 -14.56 -17.98
C ASN A 183 -12.49 -13.88 -17.39
N VAL A 184 -11.31 -14.44 -17.70
CA VAL A 184 -10.00 -14.03 -17.15
C VAL A 184 -9.71 -12.56 -17.45
N HIS A 185 -9.88 -12.13 -18.72
CA HIS A 185 -9.58 -10.75 -19.11
C HIS A 185 -10.45 -9.75 -18.38
N ARG A 186 -11.78 -9.96 -18.36
CA ARG A 186 -12.71 -9.04 -17.68
C ARG A 186 -12.40 -8.90 -16.19
N LEU A 187 -12.09 -10.00 -15.52
CA LEU A 187 -11.80 -9.95 -14.09
C LEU A 187 -10.41 -9.34 -13.80
N ARG A 188 -9.41 -9.58 -14.65
CA ARG A 188 -8.12 -8.88 -14.55
C ARG A 188 -8.32 -7.36 -14.65
N TYR A 189 -9.11 -6.88 -15.63
CA TYR A 189 -9.46 -5.44 -15.70
C TYR A 189 -10.11 -4.94 -14.42
N LEU A 190 -11.16 -5.62 -13.95
CA LEU A 190 -11.92 -5.19 -12.79
C LEU A 190 -11.06 -5.11 -11.52
N TYR A 191 -10.27 -6.14 -11.23
CA TYR A 191 -9.43 -6.14 -10.03
C TYR A 191 -8.27 -5.15 -10.12
N THR A 192 -7.71 -4.94 -11.30
CA THR A 192 -6.65 -3.94 -11.49
C THR A 192 -7.19 -2.52 -11.32
N ILE A 193 -8.35 -2.19 -11.91
CA ILE A 193 -9.02 -0.89 -11.73
C ILE A 193 -9.41 -0.68 -10.27
N PHE A 194 -9.98 -1.70 -9.63
CA PHE A 194 -10.34 -1.65 -8.21
C PHE A 194 -9.10 -1.36 -7.34
N GLY A 195 -8.02 -2.11 -7.54
CA GLY A 195 -6.76 -1.87 -6.84
C GLY A 195 -6.22 -0.47 -7.06
N GLY A 196 -6.17 -0.02 -8.33
CA GLY A 196 -5.73 1.32 -8.69
C GLY A 196 -6.57 2.45 -8.11
N SER A 197 -7.89 2.24 -7.94
CA SER A 197 -8.75 3.21 -7.26
C SER A 197 -8.35 3.41 -5.80
N PHE A 198 -7.95 2.35 -5.09
CA PHE A 198 -7.44 2.48 -3.72
C PHE A 198 -6.02 3.05 -3.66
N VAL A 199 -5.19 2.81 -4.68
CA VAL A 199 -3.92 3.54 -4.85
C VAL A 199 -4.19 5.03 -5.03
N GLY A 200 -5.24 5.40 -5.78
CA GLY A 200 -5.69 6.78 -5.90
C GLY A 200 -6.14 7.36 -4.55
N LEU A 201 -6.92 6.61 -3.78
CA LEU A 201 -7.35 7.03 -2.44
C LEU A 201 -6.16 7.24 -1.50
N ALA A 202 -5.09 6.45 -1.63
CA ALA A 202 -3.86 6.64 -0.86
C ALA A 202 -3.26 8.05 -1.04
N GLY A 203 -3.24 8.56 -2.27
CA GLY A 203 -2.83 9.95 -2.54
C GLY A 203 -3.75 10.98 -1.86
N ALA A 204 -5.07 10.76 -1.93
CA ALA A 204 -6.04 11.64 -1.25
C ALA A 204 -5.85 11.65 0.27
N VAL A 205 -5.67 10.48 0.89
CA VAL A 205 -5.41 10.37 2.34
C VAL A 205 -4.17 11.16 2.73
N TYR A 206 -3.12 11.10 1.92
CA TYR A 206 -1.92 11.85 2.21
C TYR A 206 -2.14 13.36 2.16
N SER A 207 -2.69 13.89 1.07
CA SER A 207 -2.81 15.34 0.83
C SER A 207 -3.98 15.99 1.56
N LEU A 208 -4.97 15.22 2.06
CA LEU A 208 -6.14 15.75 2.77
C LEU A 208 -6.13 15.44 4.28
N SER A 209 -5.33 14.45 4.73
CA SER A 209 -5.27 14.05 6.15
C SER A 209 -3.86 14.10 6.73
N VAL A 210 -2.91 13.31 6.21
CA VAL A 210 -1.56 13.14 6.81
C VAL A 210 -0.72 14.41 6.73
N LYS A 211 -0.64 15.00 5.54
CA LYS A 211 0.00 16.31 5.27
C LYS A 211 -0.94 17.16 4.44
N PRO A 212 -1.91 17.82 5.07
CA PRO A 212 -2.89 18.62 4.36
C PRO A 212 -2.26 19.71 3.51
N GLY A 213 -2.57 19.70 2.21
CA GLY A 213 -2.02 20.62 1.24
C GLY A 213 -1.27 19.95 0.09
N TRP A 214 -0.87 20.77 -0.87
CA TRP A 214 0.01 20.37 -1.96
C TRP A 214 1.29 21.21 -1.92
N MET A 215 2.43 20.54 -1.81
CA MET A 215 3.75 21.18 -1.70
C MET A 215 4.65 20.90 -2.90
N GLY A 216 4.09 20.41 -3.99
CA GLY A 216 4.87 20.07 -5.19
C GLY A 216 5.95 19.02 -4.88
N THR A 217 7.17 19.24 -5.36
CA THR A 217 8.30 18.33 -5.18
C THR A 217 8.74 18.15 -3.72
N ILE A 218 8.39 19.10 -2.83
CA ILE A 218 8.75 19.07 -1.40
C ILE A 218 7.71 18.29 -0.57
N SER A 219 6.67 17.74 -1.19
CA SER A 219 5.59 17.02 -0.50
C SER A 219 6.08 15.85 0.34
N GLY A 220 7.19 15.21 -0.04
CA GLY A 220 7.74 14.02 0.62
C GLY A 220 6.97 12.74 0.27
N LEU A 221 6.19 12.75 -0.79
CA LEU A 221 5.44 11.60 -1.32
C LEU A 221 6.28 10.67 -2.17
N ASP A 222 7.38 11.18 -2.71
CA ASP A 222 8.22 10.38 -3.58
C ASP A 222 8.81 9.18 -2.82
N GLY A 223 8.70 8.02 -3.41
CA GLY A 223 9.08 6.75 -2.78
C GLY A 223 7.94 5.98 -2.11
N PHE A 224 6.81 6.61 -1.74
CA PHE A 224 5.71 5.92 -1.06
C PHE A 224 5.13 4.76 -1.87
N GLY A 225 5.01 4.93 -3.20
CA GLY A 225 4.53 3.87 -4.08
C GLY A 225 5.50 2.68 -4.14
N TRP A 226 6.79 2.92 -4.15
CA TRP A 226 7.80 1.86 -4.10
C TRP A 226 7.78 1.10 -2.78
N VAL A 227 7.55 1.80 -1.66
CA VAL A 227 7.37 1.17 -0.34
C VAL A 227 6.11 0.31 -0.34
N ALA A 228 4.98 0.81 -0.84
CA ALA A 228 3.74 0.05 -0.89
C ALA A 228 3.90 -1.23 -1.72
N LEU A 229 4.57 -1.15 -2.89
CA LEU A 229 4.89 -2.29 -3.72
C LEU A 229 5.77 -3.31 -2.98
N ALA A 230 6.86 -2.84 -2.36
CA ALA A 230 7.74 -3.70 -1.58
C ALA A 230 6.99 -4.40 -0.44
N ILE A 231 6.13 -3.68 0.29
CA ILE A 231 5.30 -4.26 1.36
C ILE A 231 4.34 -5.32 0.81
N THR A 232 3.74 -5.10 -0.36
CA THR A 232 2.86 -6.07 -1.01
C THR A 232 3.58 -7.37 -1.32
N ILE A 233 4.73 -7.28 -1.98
CA ILE A 233 5.56 -8.44 -2.37
C ILE A 233 6.03 -9.21 -1.14
N PHE A 234 6.65 -8.52 -0.19
CA PHE A 234 7.21 -9.15 1.00
C PHE A 234 6.14 -9.58 2.00
N GLY A 235 4.98 -8.91 2.04
CA GLY A 235 3.80 -9.34 2.76
C GLY A 235 3.16 -10.61 2.19
N GLY A 236 3.63 -11.08 1.04
CA GLY A 236 3.15 -12.31 0.38
C GLY A 236 1.73 -12.16 -0.14
N TRP A 237 1.40 -10.98 -0.64
CA TRP A 237 0.05 -10.65 -1.13
C TRP A 237 -1.06 -10.99 -0.11
N ASN A 238 -0.73 -10.85 1.17
CA ASN A 238 -1.68 -11.05 2.27
C ASN A 238 -2.00 -9.70 2.93
N PRO A 239 -3.27 -9.25 2.92
CA PRO A 239 -3.66 -7.94 3.45
C PRO A 239 -3.24 -7.69 4.90
N LEU A 240 -3.33 -8.70 5.77
CA LEU A 240 -2.94 -8.55 7.18
C LEU A 240 -1.43 -8.36 7.36
N ARG A 241 -0.63 -9.08 6.56
CA ARG A 241 0.84 -8.93 6.61
C ARG A 241 1.28 -7.63 5.96
N ALA A 242 0.65 -7.25 4.85
CA ALA A 242 0.88 -5.96 4.22
C ALA A 242 0.55 -4.82 5.19
N ALA A 243 -0.60 -4.88 5.88
CA ALA A 243 -0.95 -3.89 6.90
C ALA A 243 0.10 -3.81 8.02
N PHE A 244 0.56 -4.97 8.55
CA PHE A 244 1.65 -4.98 9.52
C PHE A 244 2.91 -4.31 8.99
N GLY A 245 3.30 -4.58 7.74
CA GLY A 245 4.43 -3.93 7.08
C GLY A 245 4.27 -2.41 6.97
N CYS A 246 3.04 -1.94 6.66
CA CYS A 246 2.74 -0.50 6.59
C CYS A 246 2.91 0.19 7.95
N TYR A 247 2.35 -0.39 9.02
CA TYR A 247 2.53 0.14 10.38
C TYR A 247 3.98 0.09 10.85
N LEU A 248 4.69 -0.99 10.53
CA LEU A 248 6.13 -1.11 10.84
C LEU A 248 6.94 -0.01 10.14
N PHE A 249 6.67 0.23 8.84
CA PHE A 249 7.35 1.28 8.09
C PHE A 249 7.08 2.66 8.68
N SER A 250 5.83 2.99 8.98
CA SER A 250 5.47 4.28 9.60
C SER A 250 6.08 4.43 11.00
N LEU A 251 6.18 3.33 11.77
CA LEU A 251 6.88 3.33 13.05
C LEU A 251 8.37 3.65 12.88
N LEU A 252 9.03 3.04 11.89
CA LEU A 252 10.44 3.30 11.61
C LEU A 252 10.67 4.75 11.15
N GLN A 253 9.77 5.31 10.34
CA GLN A 253 9.82 6.72 9.98
C GLN A 253 9.71 7.64 11.20
N TRP A 254 8.75 7.37 12.07
CA TRP A 254 8.58 8.13 13.32
C TRP A 254 9.78 8.00 14.24
N LEU A 255 10.34 6.80 14.41
CA LEU A 255 11.57 6.59 15.19
C LEU A 255 12.74 7.38 14.62
N GLY A 256 12.88 7.44 13.31
CA GLY A 256 13.91 8.26 12.65
C GLY A 256 13.81 9.74 13.03
N LEU A 257 12.59 10.29 13.06
CA LEU A 257 12.35 11.68 13.48
C LEU A 257 12.65 11.90 14.96
N VAL A 258 12.26 10.97 15.84
CA VAL A 258 12.49 11.07 17.30
C VAL A 258 13.96 10.93 17.65
N LEU A 259 14.70 10.11 16.95
CA LEU A 259 16.13 9.89 17.17
C LEU A 259 17.01 10.99 16.62
N GLN A 260 16.52 11.79 15.66
CA GLN A 260 17.28 12.84 15.00
C GLN A 260 17.98 13.82 15.96
N PRO A 261 17.33 14.36 17.02
CA PRO A 261 17.98 15.25 17.98
C PRO A 261 19.10 14.57 18.77
N SER A 262 19.03 13.25 18.95
CA SER A 262 20.02 12.46 19.70
C SER A 262 21.22 12.07 18.84
N LEU A 263 21.15 12.26 17.54
CA LEU A 263 22.18 11.88 16.56
C LEU A 263 22.61 13.09 15.68
N PRO A 264 23.15 14.17 16.28
CA PRO A 264 23.45 15.42 15.55
C PRO A 264 24.51 15.24 14.46
N GLY A 265 25.34 14.19 14.53
CA GLY A 265 26.34 13.86 13.51
C GLY A 265 25.79 13.18 12.26
N ILE A 266 24.52 12.77 12.26
CA ILE A 266 23.88 12.11 11.10
C ILE A 266 22.96 13.13 10.41
N PRO A 267 23.15 13.39 9.10
CA PRO A 267 22.25 14.25 8.35
C PRO A 267 20.80 13.77 8.41
N SER A 268 19.85 14.69 8.53
CA SER A 268 18.41 14.38 8.62
C SER A 268 17.91 13.54 7.43
N GLN A 269 18.50 13.75 6.25
CA GLN A 269 18.21 12.98 5.03
C GLN A 269 18.51 11.50 5.19
N VAL A 270 19.61 11.15 5.86
CA VAL A 270 19.98 9.75 6.12
C VAL A 270 18.97 9.08 7.03
N LEU A 271 18.53 9.77 8.10
CA LEU A 271 17.52 9.23 9.00
C LEU A 271 16.14 9.09 8.35
N GLN A 272 15.79 10.00 7.42
CA GLN A 272 14.54 9.90 6.65
C GLN A 272 14.55 8.71 5.66
N VAL A 273 15.71 8.36 5.12
CA VAL A 273 15.86 7.23 4.19
C VAL A 273 16.07 5.91 4.92
N ALA A 274 16.57 5.93 6.15
CA ALA A 274 16.89 4.73 6.95
C ALA A 274 15.72 3.71 7.08
N PRO A 275 14.44 4.09 7.17
CA PRO A 275 13.33 3.14 7.20
C PRO A 275 13.27 2.21 5.98
N PHE A 276 13.68 2.66 4.79
CA PHE A 276 13.62 1.86 3.57
C PHE A 276 14.55 0.63 3.63
N PRO A 277 15.88 0.76 3.81
CA PRO A 277 16.75 -0.40 3.93
C PRO A 277 16.43 -1.28 5.15
N ILE A 278 16.04 -0.69 6.29
CA ILE A 278 15.67 -1.47 7.48
C ILE A 278 14.43 -2.32 7.19
N MET A 279 13.43 -1.76 6.50
CA MET A 279 12.25 -2.50 6.10
C MET A 279 12.58 -3.62 5.13
N ILE A 280 13.40 -3.35 4.09
CA ILE A 280 13.86 -4.36 3.14
C ILE A 280 14.58 -5.50 3.88
N LEU A 281 15.48 -5.19 4.81
CA LEU A 281 16.18 -6.19 5.62
C LEU A 281 15.18 -7.00 6.48
N THR A 282 14.24 -6.34 7.14
CA THR A 282 13.21 -7.02 7.95
C THR A 282 12.39 -7.98 7.10
N LEU A 283 11.99 -7.55 5.91
CA LEU A 283 11.21 -8.35 4.98
C LEU A 283 12.05 -9.49 4.38
N LEU A 284 13.34 -9.26 4.10
CA LEU A 284 14.30 -10.30 3.73
C LEU A 284 14.41 -11.37 4.82
N PHE A 285 14.53 -10.97 6.09
CA PHE A 285 14.58 -11.92 7.22
C PHE A 285 13.30 -12.75 7.34
N VAL A 286 12.13 -12.17 7.08
CA VAL A 286 10.87 -12.91 7.06
C VAL A 286 10.83 -13.96 5.94
N ASN A 287 11.46 -13.69 4.79
CA ASN A 287 11.50 -14.60 3.65
C ASN A 287 12.68 -15.60 3.64
N ILE A 288 13.65 -15.42 4.51
CA ILE A 288 14.83 -16.30 4.62
C ILE A 288 14.49 -17.77 4.97
N GLY A 289 13.27 -18.03 5.44
CA GLY A 289 12.81 -19.38 5.84
C GLY A 289 12.90 -20.48 4.77
N ASP A 290 13.13 -20.14 3.51
CA ASP A 290 13.28 -21.10 2.40
C ASP A 290 14.75 -21.46 2.07
N THR A 291 15.71 -20.78 2.69
CA THR A 291 17.13 -21.06 2.43
C THR A 291 17.54 -22.42 3.01
N GLU A 292 18.43 -23.12 2.27
CA GLU A 292 18.93 -24.40 2.67
C GLU A 292 19.61 -24.41 4.06
N TRP A 293 20.22 -23.27 4.41
CA TRP A 293 20.81 -23.06 5.73
C TRP A 293 19.77 -23.14 6.85
N VAL A 294 18.63 -22.43 6.71
CA VAL A 294 17.54 -22.46 7.69
C VAL A 294 16.91 -23.85 7.79
N LYS A 295 16.77 -24.56 6.68
CA LYS A 295 16.28 -25.94 6.68
C LYS A 295 17.25 -26.87 7.46
N ARG A 296 18.56 -26.67 7.33
CA ARG A 296 19.57 -27.44 8.09
C ARG A 296 19.52 -27.14 9.59
N VAL A 297 19.42 -25.84 9.96
CA VAL A 297 19.26 -25.43 11.37
C VAL A 297 17.99 -26.01 11.96
N LEU A 298 16.87 -25.96 11.23
CA LEU A 298 15.59 -26.56 11.65
C LEU A 298 15.70 -28.09 11.82
N ALA A 299 16.46 -28.76 10.98
CA ALA A 299 16.67 -30.20 11.09
C ALA A 299 17.40 -30.61 12.38
N GLY A 300 18.25 -29.73 12.95
CA GLY A 300 18.95 -29.91 14.21
C GLY A 300 18.12 -29.63 15.47
N LEU A 301 16.91 -29.07 15.35
CA LEU A 301 16.07 -28.73 16.51
C LEU A 301 15.31 -29.96 17.04
N PRO A 302 15.07 -30.04 18.38
CA PRO A 302 14.21 -31.05 19.00
C PRO A 302 12.81 -31.07 18.37
N GLY A 303 12.16 -32.25 18.33
CA GLY A 303 10.89 -32.47 17.61
C GLY A 303 9.76 -31.48 17.87
N PRO A 304 9.45 -31.07 19.11
CA PRO A 304 8.39 -30.09 19.38
C PRO A 304 8.71 -28.70 18.85
N THR A 305 9.93 -28.20 19.09
CA THR A 305 10.38 -26.86 18.64
C THR A 305 10.52 -26.79 17.12
N ARG A 306 10.98 -27.89 16.48
CA ARG A 306 11.02 -28.02 15.02
C ARG A 306 9.63 -27.89 14.39
N ARG A 307 8.59 -28.50 14.98
CA ARG A 307 7.20 -28.39 14.48
C ARG A 307 6.67 -26.96 14.55
N ILE A 308 6.92 -26.27 15.66
CA ILE A 308 6.49 -24.88 15.85
C ILE A 308 7.25 -23.96 14.88
N ALA A 309 8.56 -24.04 14.86
CA ALA A 309 9.41 -23.24 13.98
C ALA A 309 9.09 -23.48 12.49
N SER A 310 8.89 -24.74 12.07
CA SER A 310 8.53 -25.06 10.69
C SER A 310 7.11 -24.59 10.33
N ARG A 311 6.17 -24.51 11.30
CA ARG A 311 4.83 -23.96 11.09
C ARG A 311 4.91 -22.45 10.91
N ILE A 312 5.66 -21.74 11.76
CA ILE A 312 5.88 -20.30 11.67
C ILE A 312 6.55 -19.96 10.34
N LEU A 313 7.65 -20.63 9.99
CA LEU A 313 8.36 -20.40 8.73
C LEU A 313 7.49 -20.69 7.50
N ARG A 314 6.70 -21.75 7.51
CA ARG A 314 5.72 -22.02 6.44
C ARG A 314 4.65 -20.94 6.33
N SER A 315 4.20 -20.41 7.47
CA SER A 315 3.23 -19.32 7.45
C SER A 315 3.81 -18.00 6.93
N LEU A 316 5.13 -17.79 7.03
CA LEU A 316 5.82 -16.61 6.53
C LEU A 316 6.20 -16.71 5.03
N ARG A 317 6.06 -17.88 4.41
CA ARG A 317 6.38 -18.05 2.99
C ARG A 317 5.50 -17.19 2.11
N ALA A 318 6.13 -16.32 1.36
CA ALA A 318 5.51 -15.51 0.31
C ALA A 318 5.93 -16.11 -1.04
N LYS A 319 4.97 -16.69 -1.77
CA LYS A 319 5.18 -17.08 -3.17
C LYS A 319 4.40 -16.13 -4.05
N PRO A 320 5.04 -15.53 -5.08
CA PRO A 320 4.32 -14.75 -6.05
C PRO A 320 3.26 -15.62 -6.75
N PRO A 321 2.11 -15.05 -7.14
CA PRO A 321 1.18 -15.75 -8.01
C PRO A 321 1.90 -16.21 -9.28
N SER A 322 1.74 -17.47 -9.67
CA SER A 322 2.55 -18.09 -10.75
C SER A 322 2.30 -17.45 -12.12
N GLY A 323 1.13 -16.84 -12.34
CA GLY A 323 0.78 -16.10 -13.56
C GLY A 323 0.99 -14.59 -13.45
N LEU A 324 1.69 -14.11 -12.40
CA LEU A 324 1.95 -12.68 -12.21
C LEU A 324 2.87 -12.15 -13.33
N GLY A 325 2.44 -11.08 -13.99
CA GLY A 325 3.19 -10.47 -15.09
C GLY A 325 3.15 -11.24 -16.40
N ILE A 326 2.49 -12.40 -16.46
CA ILE A 326 2.43 -13.24 -17.64
C ILE A 326 1.13 -12.92 -18.41
N PRO A 327 1.22 -12.56 -19.71
CA PRO A 327 0.05 -12.42 -20.56
C PRO A 327 -0.72 -13.75 -20.62
N PHE A 328 -2.03 -13.68 -20.55
CA PHE A 328 -2.89 -14.83 -20.78
C PHE A 328 -3.38 -14.81 -22.24
N GLU A 329 -3.11 -15.86 -22.98
CA GLU A 329 -3.61 -16.09 -24.32
C GLU A 329 -4.71 -17.15 -24.29
N GLN A 330 -5.82 -16.86 -24.94
CA GLN A 330 -6.85 -17.85 -25.22
C GLN A 330 -6.38 -18.61 -26.46
N GLU A 331 -5.98 -19.86 -26.31
CA GLU A 331 -5.81 -20.78 -27.42
C GLU A 331 -7.16 -21.27 -27.95
#